data_77fc27d12a3b3b85b469540989ed2be0
#
_entry.id   77fc27d12a3b3b85b469540989ed2be0
#
_cell.length_a   1.000
_cell.length_b   1.000
_cell.length_c   1.000
_cell.angle_alpha   90.00
_cell.angle_beta   90.00
_cell.angle_gamma   90.00
#
_symmetry.space_group_name_H-M   'P 1'
#
loop_
_entity.id
_entity.type
_entity.pdbx_description
1 polymer ?
#
loop_
_entity_poly.entity_id
_entity_poly.type
_entity_poly.pdbx_seq_one_letter_code
_entity_poly.pdbx_strand_id
1 'polypeptide(L)'
;MKFQLKFLIIILIIFISCKSDNDFIEKKDVIKLLSTFEKIESSHSNIDFINKITPSFDNKANLFDYDYFYNGSGVGVADFNNDGLKDIILSANQTKNKIYINKGDLIFEDITLGANINENKKWSSGVAIADVNNDGWMDIYISQGGPNSASDRKNLLYINQKDLTFKEQASEYGLADQGISTQSAFFDFDKDGDLDCLVMNENSYYGIDPLQFYSILKDKEKLKLNSSQLYEQVNGKFINITEKSGLLKPSFGL
;
A
#
# COMPACT_ATOMS: atom_id res chain seq x y z
N MET A 1 -45.54 68.72 5.73
CA MET A 1 -45.21 68.01 6.96
C MET A 1 -45.58 66.48 6.93
N LYS A 2 -46.51 65.99 6.09
CA LYS A 2 -46.89 64.61 6.03
C LYS A 2 -45.96 63.70 5.12
N PHE A 3 -45.17 64.35 4.28
CA PHE A 3 -44.29 63.59 3.34
C PHE A 3 -42.95 63.24 3.99
N GLN A 4 -42.44 64.00 4.90
CA GLN A 4 -41.19 63.76 5.65
C GLN A 4 -41.31 62.54 6.63
N LEU A 5 -42.53 62.41 7.22
CA LEU A 5 -42.77 61.32 8.20
C LEU A 5 -42.84 59.90 7.56
N LYS A 6 -43.33 59.79 6.33
CA LYS A 6 -43.39 58.53 5.60
C LYS A 6 -42.02 58.06 5.13
N PHE A 7 -41.11 58.98 4.80
CA PHE A 7 -39.75 58.69 4.39
C PHE A 7 -38.89 58.23 5.58
N LEU A 8 -39.13 58.80 6.77
CA LEU A 8 -38.45 58.38 7.98
C LEU A 8 -38.85 56.97 8.45
N ILE A 9 -40.10 56.60 8.26
CA ILE A 9 -40.61 55.24 8.61
C ILE A 9 -40.06 54.20 7.65
N ILE A 10 -39.87 54.50 6.35
CA ILE A 10 -39.28 53.58 5.37
C ILE A 10 -37.82 53.37 5.63
N ILE A 11 -37.07 54.39 6.05
CA ILE A 11 -35.66 54.26 6.43
C ILE A 11 -35.52 53.44 7.73
N LEU A 12 -36.45 53.54 8.67
CA LEU A 12 -36.42 52.80 9.92
C LEU A 12 -36.69 51.30 9.71
N ILE A 13 -37.52 50.94 8.70
CA ILE A 13 -37.80 49.54 8.37
C ILE A 13 -36.62 48.87 7.68
N ILE A 14 -35.79 49.60 6.92
CA ILE A 14 -34.59 49.05 6.25
C ILE A 14 -33.48 48.68 7.27
N PHE A 15 -33.44 49.32 8.44
CA PHE A 15 -32.44 49.01 9.49
C PHE A 15 -32.85 47.89 10.44
N ILE A 16 -34.08 47.35 10.36
CA ILE A 16 -34.55 46.22 11.19
C ILE A 16 -34.38 44.88 10.48
N SER A 17 -33.98 44.86 9.17
CA SER A 17 -33.88 43.63 8.35
C SER A 17 -32.46 43.07 8.24
N CYS A 18 -31.59 43.35 9.19
CA CYS A 18 -30.30 42.65 9.32
C CYS A 18 -30.02 42.28 10.78
N LYS A 19 -30.84 41.39 11.35
CA LYS A 19 -30.34 40.46 12.32
C LYS A 19 -29.84 39.23 11.54
N SER A 20 -28.56 39.19 11.26
CA SER A 20 -27.90 37.91 10.98
C SER A 20 -27.97 37.11 12.29
N ASP A 21 -28.82 36.15 12.34
CA ASP A 21 -28.65 35.04 13.27
C ASP A 21 -27.33 34.38 12.88
N ASN A 22 -26.23 34.91 13.40
CA ASN A 22 -25.00 34.18 13.55
C ASN A 22 -25.24 33.13 14.64
N ASP A 23 -25.92 32.06 14.31
CA ASP A 23 -25.74 30.83 15.00
C ASP A 23 -24.27 30.43 14.77
N PHE A 24 -23.39 30.90 15.66
CA PHE A 24 -22.11 30.28 15.91
C PHE A 24 -22.42 28.89 16.45
N ILE A 25 -22.63 27.94 15.54
CA ILE A 25 -22.46 26.56 15.84
C ILE A 25 -21.04 26.44 16.41
N GLU A 26 -20.94 26.20 17.72
CA GLU A 26 -19.64 26.08 18.39
C GLU A 26 -18.83 25.07 17.60
N LYS A 27 -17.69 25.49 17.08
CA LYS A 27 -16.74 24.66 16.32
C LYS A 27 -16.41 23.34 16.99
N LYS A 28 -16.69 23.25 18.30
CA LYS A 28 -16.50 22.07 19.15
C LYS A 28 -17.46 20.92 18.83
N ASP A 29 -18.71 21.21 18.47
CA ASP A 29 -19.72 20.17 18.19
C ASP A 29 -19.60 19.63 16.77
N VAL A 30 -19.17 20.47 15.80
CA VAL A 30 -18.90 20.06 14.43
C VAL A 30 -17.65 19.15 14.36
N ILE A 31 -16.64 19.41 15.18
CA ILE A 31 -15.43 18.57 15.27
C ILE A 31 -15.76 17.21 15.92
N LYS A 32 -16.66 17.17 16.88
CA LYS A 32 -17.07 15.93 17.56
C LYS A 32 -17.89 14.99 16.65
N LEU A 33 -18.61 15.55 15.69
CA LEU A 33 -19.35 14.78 14.67
C LEU A 33 -18.49 14.24 13.52
N LEU A 34 -17.23 14.71 13.38
CA LEU A 34 -16.33 14.35 12.28
C LEU A 34 -15.19 13.40 12.67
N SER A 35 -14.97 13.11 13.95
CA SER A 35 -13.95 12.15 14.35
C SER A 35 -14.52 10.73 14.31
N THR A 36 -14.58 10.17 13.09
CA THR A 36 -14.88 8.72 12.89
C THR A 36 -13.66 7.84 13.23
N PHE A 37 -12.51 8.45 13.52
CA PHE A 37 -11.29 7.76 13.87
C PHE A 37 -10.81 8.18 15.26
N GLU A 38 -10.41 7.20 16.06
CA GLU A 38 -9.77 7.38 17.34
C GLU A 38 -8.33 6.87 17.28
N LYS A 39 -7.39 7.64 17.85
CA LYS A 39 -6.00 7.21 17.98
C LYS A 39 -5.87 6.23 19.14
N ILE A 40 -5.44 5.01 18.84
CA ILE A 40 -5.10 4.00 19.84
C ILE A 40 -3.61 4.13 20.15
N GLU A 41 -3.29 4.31 21.42
CA GLU A 41 -1.90 4.42 21.88
C GLU A 41 -1.19 3.05 21.83
N SER A 42 0.11 3.05 21.54
CA SER A 42 0.91 1.82 21.49
C SER A 42 0.95 1.07 22.80
N SER A 43 0.83 1.77 23.93
CA SER A 43 0.72 1.17 25.27
C SER A 43 -0.56 0.35 25.49
N HIS A 44 -1.62 0.61 24.68
CA HIS A 44 -2.83 -0.20 24.65
C HIS A 44 -2.72 -1.31 23.60
N SER A 45 -2.36 -0.95 22.39
CA SER A 45 -2.35 -1.87 21.27
C SER A 45 -1.17 -2.85 21.25
N ASN A 46 -0.10 -2.58 21.98
CA ASN A 46 1.19 -3.30 21.92
C ASN A 46 1.88 -3.25 20.54
N ILE A 47 1.41 -2.38 19.63
CA ILE A 47 2.08 -2.19 18.34
C ILE A 47 3.19 -1.15 18.53
N ASP A 48 4.44 -1.60 18.43
CA ASP A 48 5.66 -0.79 18.62
C ASP A 48 6.47 -0.62 17.32
N PHE A 49 5.86 -0.92 16.18
CA PHE A 49 6.51 -0.88 14.87
C PHE A 49 6.98 0.52 14.50
N ILE A 50 8.24 0.60 14.04
CA ILE A 50 8.83 1.81 13.48
C ILE A 50 9.51 1.46 12.15
N ASN A 51 9.03 2.01 11.05
CA ASN A 51 9.70 1.94 9.75
C ASN A 51 10.85 2.95 9.73
N LYS A 52 11.99 2.57 10.35
CA LYS A 52 13.16 3.44 10.44
C LYS A 52 13.93 3.43 9.12
N ILE A 53 14.12 4.61 8.53
CA ILE A 53 14.88 4.84 7.30
C ILE A 53 16.14 5.62 7.64
N THR A 54 17.30 5.18 7.14
CA THR A 54 18.58 5.83 7.30
C THR A 54 19.21 6.07 5.92
N PRO A 55 19.31 7.33 5.47
CA PRO A 55 19.94 7.65 4.18
C PRO A 55 21.41 7.24 4.13
N SER A 56 21.86 6.81 2.95
CA SER A 56 23.27 6.50 2.67
C SER A 56 23.60 6.83 1.22
N PHE A 57 24.60 7.68 1.00
CA PHE A 57 25.10 7.99 -0.34
C PHE A 57 25.97 6.86 -0.89
N ASP A 58 26.74 6.18 -0.03
CA ASP A 58 27.62 5.08 -0.44
C ASP A 58 26.83 3.90 -1.04
N ASN A 59 25.63 3.65 -0.52
CA ASN A 59 24.75 2.57 -0.98
C ASN A 59 23.64 3.05 -1.94
N LYS A 60 23.71 4.32 -2.39
CA LYS A 60 22.64 4.94 -3.21
C LYS A 60 21.24 4.85 -2.60
N ALA A 61 21.16 4.72 -1.29
CA ALA A 61 19.92 4.66 -0.53
C ALA A 61 19.58 6.05 0.02
N ASN A 62 19.16 6.94 -0.85
CA ASN A 62 18.83 8.33 -0.54
C ASN A 62 17.88 8.90 -1.60
N LEU A 63 17.35 10.08 -1.36
CA LEU A 63 16.37 10.75 -2.23
C LEU A 63 16.93 11.11 -3.63
N PHE A 64 18.25 11.29 -3.78
CA PHE A 64 18.86 11.67 -5.05
C PHE A 64 19.06 10.49 -5.99
N ASP A 65 19.21 9.28 -5.43
CA ASP A 65 19.38 8.05 -6.20
C ASP A 65 18.07 7.25 -6.35
N TYR A 66 17.07 7.52 -5.46
CA TYR A 66 15.77 6.87 -5.47
C TYR A 66 14.68 7.85 -5.03
N ASP A 67 13.88 8.33 -5.96
CA ASP A 67 12.88 9.40 -5.77
C ASP A 67 11.82 9.06 -4.70
N TYR A 68 11.49 7.77 -4.53
CA TYR A 68 10.50 7.29 -3.57
C TYR A 68 11.09 6.84 -2.23
N PHE A 69 12.29 7.30 -1.91
CA PHE A 69 13.01 6.91 -0.69
C PHE A 69 12.20 7.12 0.60
N TYR A 70 11.35 8.14 0.65
CA TYR A 70 10.54 8.49 1.82
C TYR A 70 9.05 8.12 1.69
N ASN A 71 8.65 7.34 0.71
CA ASN A 71 7.23 6.99 0.50
C ASN A 71 6.64 6.07 1.59
N GLY A 72 7.48 5.53 2.44
CA GLY A 72 7.02 4.62 3.48
C GLY A 72 6.91 3.17 3.00
N SER A 73 6.03 2.42 3.63
CA SER A 73 5.84 1.00 3.38
C SER A 73 4.36 0.63 3.50
N GLY A 74 4.01 -0.64 3.31
CA GLY A 74 2.64 -1.11 3.24
C GLY A 74 2.07 -1.65 4.55
N VAL A 75 0.76 -1.77 4.59
CA VAL A 75 -0.01 -2.43 5.63
C VAL A 75 -1.01 -3.40 5.01
N GLY A 76 -1.13 -4.60 5.57
CA GLY A 76 -2.17 -5.56 5.26
C GLY A 76 -2.99 -5.88 6.50
N VAL A 77 -4.31 -6.05 6.32
CA VAL A 77 -5.24 -6.37 7.41
C VAL A 77 -6.09 -7.56 6.97
N ALA A 78 -6.02 -8.66 7.71
CA ALA A 78 -6.81 -9.86 7.47
C ALA A 78 -6.98 -10.65 8.76
N ASP A 79 -7.77 -11.70 8.71
CA ASP A 79 -7.84 -12.71 9.74
C ASP A 79 -6.93 -13.87 9.31
N PHE A 80 -5.73 -13.96 9.91
CA PHE A 80 -4.73 -14.93 9.49
C PHE A 80 -4.85 -16.27 10.21
N ASN A 81 -5.64 -16.33 11.29
CA ASN A 81 -5.84 -17.53 12.10
C ASN A 81 -7.30 -18.04 12.10
N ASN A 82 -8.18 -17.38 11.34
CA ASN A 82 -9.60 -17.69 11.21
C ASN A 82 -10.36 -17.65 12.56
N ASP A 83 -9.95 -16.72 13.47
CA ASP A 83 -10.63 -16.53 14.78
C ASP A 83 -11.73 -15.44 14.73
N GLY A 84 -11.92 -14.77 13.59
CA GLY A 84 -12.90 -13.71 13.37
C GLY A 84 -12.39 -12.32 13.71
N LEU A 85 -11.19 -12.14 14.25
CA LEU A 85 -10.56 -10.86 14.52
C LEU A 85 -9.65 -10.45 13.35
N LYS A 86 -9.39 -9.15 13.23
CA LYS A 86 -8.49 -8.65 12.16
C LYS A 86 -7.10 -8.46 12.71
N ASP A 87 -6.16 -9.17 12.09
CA ASP A 87 -4.73 -9.10 12.32
C ASP A 87 -4.07 -8.07 11.40
N ILE A 88 -2.81 -7.72 11.67
CA ILE A 88 -2.09 -6.69 10.95
C ILE A 88 -0.70 -7.20 10.53
N ILE A 89 -0.35 -6.99 9.27
CA ILE A 89 1.04 -7.06 8.79
C ILE A 89 1.52 -5.68 8.37
N LEU A 90 2.71 -5.30 8.82
CA LEU A 90 3.39 -4.06 8.47
C LEU A 90 4.68 -4.40 7.73
N SER A 91 4.81 -3.94 6.50
CA SER A 91 6.06 -4.05 5.75
C SER A 91 7.03 -2.92 6.12
N ALA A 92 8.31 -3.10 5.81
CA ALA A 92 9.36 -2.13 6.18
C ALA A 92 10.41 -1.99 5.09
N ASN A 93 11.00 -0.78 4.96
CA ASN A 93 11.99 -0.48 3.93
C ASN A 93 13.41 -0.94 4.31
N GLN A 94 13.90 -0.60 5.50
CA GLN A 94 15.25 -0.93 5.97
C GLN A 94 15.26 -1.69 7.30
N THR A 95 14.08 -1.98 7.85
CA THR A 95 13.90 -2.81 9.04
C THR A 95 13.16 -4.09 8.66
N LYS A 96 12.80 -4.93 9.62
CA LYS A 96 12.04 -6.16 9.36
C LYS A 96 10.55 -5.87 9.25
N ASN A 97 9.87 -6.59 8.37
CA ASN A 97 8.41 -6.65 8.39
C ASN A 97 7.93 -7.21 9.73
N LYS A 98 6.74 -6.82 10.17
CA LYS A 98 6.15 -7.33 11.41
C LYS A 98 4.71 -7.79 11.20
N ILE A 99 4.35 -8.91 11.82
CA ILE A 99 2.97 -9.41 11.87
C ILE A 99 2.48 -9.46 13.31
N TYR A 100 1.26 -9.00 13.50
CA TYR A 100 0.60 -8.85 14.78
C TYR A 100 -0.76 -9.56 14.75
N ILE A 101 -1.00 -10.44 15.71
CA ILE A 101 -2.29 -11.14 15.90
C ILE A 101 -3.12 -10.39 16.91
N ASN A 102 -4.37 -10.13 16.56
CA ASN A 102 -5.35 -9.47 17.40
C ASN A 102 -5.86 -10.44 18.51
N LYS A 103 -5.75 -10.01 19.73
CA LYS A 103 -6.22 -10.80 20.91
C LYS A 103 -7.56 -10.31 21.46
N GLY A 104 -8.26 -9.46 20.71
CA GLY A 104 -9.44 -8.74 21.15
C GLY A 104 -9.13 -7.37 21.72
N ASP A 105 -10.13 -6.50 21.80
CA ASP A 105 -10.04 -5.14 22.34
C ASP A 105 -8.90 -4.27 21.74
N LEU A 106 -8.50 -4.54 20.48
CA LEU A 106 -7.37 -3.90 19.79
C LEU A 106 -6.02 -4.06 20.53
N ILE A 107 -5.85 -5.16 21.24
CA ILE A 107 -4.58 -5.61 21.84
C ILE A 107 -3.96 -6.63 20.90
N PHE A 108 -2.70 -6.43 20.52
CA PHE A 108 -2.01 -7.24 19.53
C PHE A 108 -0.79 -7.95 20.11
N GLU A 109 -0.49 -9.12 19.59
CA GLU A 109 0.70 -9.91 19.88
C GLU A 109 1.63 -9.92 18.68
N ASP A 110 2.90 -9.52 18.84
CA ASP A 110 3.92 -9.64 17.80
C ASP A 110 4.38 -11.10 17.69
N ILE A 111 3.98 -11.77 16.60
CA ILE A 111 4.37 -13.16 16.32
C ILE A 111 5.46 -13.30 15.25
N THR A 112 6.06 -12.19 14.83
CA THR A 112 6.97 -12.11 13.65
C THR A 112 8.05 -13.21 13.64
N LEU A 113 8.67 -13.49 14.77
CA LEU A 113 9.73 -14.49 14.88
C LEU A 113 9.21 -15.92 14.70
N GLY A 114 8.06 -16.22 15.32
CA GLY A 114 7.41 -17.53 15.21
C GLY A 114 6.76 -17.77 13.86
N ALA A 115 6.27 -16.71 13.23
CA ALA A 115 5.57 -16.76 11.95
C ALA A 115 6.48 -17.01 10.73
N ASN A 116 7.80 -17.04 10.88
CA ASN A 116 8.77 -17.16 9.78
C ASN A 116 8.72 -16.02 8.75
N ILE A 117 8.16 -14.88 9.11
CA ILE A 117 8.17 -13.64 8.30
C ILE A 117 9.44 -12.85 8.65
N ASN A 118 10.60 -13.46 8.50
CA ASN A 118 11.86 -12.95 9.04
C ASN A 118 12.90 -12.72 7.95
N GLU A 119 12.48 -12.26 6.77
CA GLU A 119 13.39 -11.92 5.70
C GLU A 119 14.34 -10.79 6.11
N ASN A 120 15.60 -10.96 5.72
CA ASN A 120 16.62 -9.95 5.96
C ASN A 120 16.28 -8.66 5.22
N LYS A 121 16.49 -7.53 5.88
CA LYS A 121 16.40 -6.13 5.46
C LYS A 121 16.31 -5.94 3.94
N LYS A 122 15.15 -6.19 3.37
CA LYS A 122 14.81 -5.88 1.99
C LYS A 122 13.94 -4.62 2.01
N TRP A 123 13.88 -3.93 0.89
CA TRP A 123 13.01 -2.76 0.76
C TRP A 123 11.60 -3.22 0.44
N SER A 124 10.82 -3.57 1.45
CA SER A 124 9.43 -3.93 1.28
C SER A 124 8.57 -2.67 1.10
N SER A 125 7.69 -2.68 0.12
CA SER A 125 6.76 -1.59 -0.20
C SER A 125 5.31 -2.01 0.06
N GLY A 126 4.51 -2.25 -0.95
CA GLY A 126 3.12 -2.64 -0.81
C GLY A 126 2.91 -4.04 -0.24
N VAL A 127 1.76 -4.23 0.38
CA VAL A 127 1.26 -5.51 0.87
C VAL A 127 -0.08 -5.81 0.20
N ALA A 128 -0.25 -7.00 -0.36
CA ALA A 128 -1.53 -7.52 -0.82
C ALA A 128 -1.86 -8.80 -0.06
N ILE A 129 -3.12 -8.98 0.30
CA ILE A 129 -3.63 -10.13 1.03
C ILE A 129 -4.65 -10.84 0.14
N ALA A 130 -4.47 -12.14 -0.06
CA ALA A 130 -5.39 -12.98 -0.80
C ALA A 130 -5.23 -14.44 -0.39
N ASP A 131 -6.25 -15.24 -0.57
CA ASP A 131 -6.15 -16.71 -0.53
C ASP A 131 -5.77 -17.16 -1.95
N VAL A 132 -4.45 -17.26 -2.22
CA VAL A 132 -3.95 -17.47 -3.58
C VAL A 132 -4.02 -18.93 -4.03
N ASN A 133 -4.19 -19.85 -3.10
CA ASN A 133 -4.29 -21.29 -3.34
C ASN A 133 -5.69 -21.86 -3.10
N ASN A 134 -6.66 -20.97 -2.75
CA ASN A 134 -8.06 -21.30 -2.49
C ASN A 134 -8.23 -22.36 -1.39
N ASP A 135 -7.46 -22.24 -0.30
CA ASP A 135 -7.49 -23.17 0.83
C ASP A 135 -8.25 -22.64 2.06
N GLY A 136 -8.84 -21.43 1.95
CA GLY A 136 -9.63 -20.75 2.98
C GLY A 136 -8.80 -19.96 3.99
N TRP A 137 -7.48 -19.81 3.76
CA TRP A 137 -6.58 -19.06 4.65
C TRP A 137 -5.90 -17.92 3.88
N MET A 138 -5.80 -16.77 4.52
CA MET A 138 -5.21 -15.59 3.87
C MET A 138 -3.70 -15.69 3.79
N ASP A 139 -3.17 -15.53 2.57
CA ASP A 139 -1.76 -15.45 2.26
C ASP A 139 -1.31 -13.98 2.16
N ILE A 140 0.01 -13.75 2.18
CA ILE A 140 0.59 -12.42 2.18
C ILE A 140 1.56 -12.28 1.02
N TYR A 141 1.29 -11.33 0.12
CA TYR A 141 2.22 -10.95 -0.94
C TYR A 141 2.82 -9.58 -0.65
N ILE A 142 4.16 -9.51 -0.65
CA ILE A 142 4.90 -8.29 -0.34
C ILE A 142 5.70 -7.86 -1.55
N SER A 143 5.37 -6.68 -2.08
CA SER A 143 6.12 -6.02 -3.14
C SER A 143 7.49 -5.57 -2.62
N GLN A 144 8.54 -5.80 -3.41
CA GLN A 144 9.91 -5.38 -3.10
C GLN A 144 10.35 -4.29 -4.06
N GLY A 145 10.79 -3.17 -3.54
CA GLY A 145 11.22 -2.02 -4.32
C GLY A 145 12.58 -1.49 -3.88
N GLY A 146 12.72 -0.17 -3.91
CA GLY A 146 13.88 0.55 -3.41
C GLY A 146 15.13 0.47 -4.28
N PRO A 147 16.24 0.99 -3.75
CA PRO A 147 17.49 1.17 -4.51
C PRO A 147 18.30 -0.11 -4.69
N ASN A 148 17.78 -1.26 -4.29
CA ASN A 148 18.48 -2.55 -4.36
C ASN A 148 18.65 -3.04 -5.82
N SER A 149 19.53 -4.01 -6.03
CA SER A 149 19.67 -4.68 -7.33
C SER A 149 18.42 -5.53 -7.67
N ALA A 150 18.17 -5.79 -8.94
CA ALA A 150 17.03 -6.61 -9.36
C ALA A 150 17.03 -8.01 -8.71
N SER A 151 18.20 -8.62 -8.51
CA SER A 151 18.31 -9.92 -7.82
C SER A 151 17.84 -9.87 -6.36
N ASP A 152 17.97 -8.71 -5.71
CA ASP A 152 17.62 -8.52 -4.31
C ASP A 152 16.17 -8.06 -4.11
N ARG A 153 15.50 -7.61 -5.19
CA ARG A 153 14.13 -7.11 -5.19
C ARG A 153 13.06 -8.17 -5.46
N LYS A 154 13.37 -9.45 -5.36
CA LYS A 154 12.33 -10.49 -5.55
C LYS A 154 11.17 -10.28 -4.60
N ASN A 155 9.97 -10.11 -5.15
CA ASN A 155 8.75 -10.08 -4.37
C ASN A 155 8.57 -11.36 -3.56
N LEU A 156 7.89 -11.26 -2.43
CA LEU A 156 7.72 -12.35 -1.48
C LEU A 156 6.25 -12.79 -1.45
N LEU A 157 6.03 -14.09 -1.48
CA LEU A 157 4.71 -14.70 -1.27
C LEU A 157 4.79 -15.65 -0.08
N TYR A 158 4.15 -15.29 1.00
CA TYR A 158 4.06 -16.08 2.21
C TYR A 158 2.74 -16.85 2.25
N ILE A 159 2.81 -18.16 2.02
CA ILE A 159 1.67 -19.08 2.11
C ILE A 159 1.42 -19.44 3.56
N ASN A 160 0.20 -19.21 4.03
CA ASN A 160 -0.26 -19.53 5.37
C ASN A 160 -0.25 -21.05 5.61
N GLN A 161 0.42 -21.52 6.68
CA GLN A 161 0.51 -22.94 7.01
C GLN A 161 -0.59 -23.38 8.00
N LYS A 162 -1.57 -22.50 8.31
CA LYS A 162 -2.73 -22.76 9.19
C LYS A 162 -2.40 -22.93 10.66
N ASP A 163 -1.20 -22.59 11.06
CA ASP A 163 -0.68 -22.70 12.43
C ASP A 163 0.03 -21.43 12.90
N LEU A 164 -0.29 -20.26 12.27
CA LEU A 164 0.36 -18.97 12.47
C LEU A 164 1.82 -18.92 11.96
N THR A 165 2.27 -19.92 11.21
CA THR A 165 3.51 -19.87 10.46
C THR A 165 3.25 -19.65 8.98
N PHE A 166 4.24 -19.12 8.27
CA PHE A 166 4.17 -18.86 6.84
C PHE A 166 5.39 -19.44 6.13
N LYS A 167 5.22 -19.83 4.88
CA LYS A 167 6.30 -20.33 4.02
C LYS A 167 6.45 -19.43 2.80
N GLU A 168 7.65 -18.86 2.59
CA GLU A 168 7.94 -18.07 1.40
C GLU A 168 8.02 -18.98 0.16
N GLN A 169 7.18 -18.72 -0.84
CA GLN A 169 7.02 -19.55 -2.02
C GLN A 169 6.82 -18.73 -3.32
N ALA A 170 7.20 -17.46 -3.38
CA ALA A 170 7.00 -16.62 -4.57
C ALA A 170 7.61 -17.28 -5.83
N SER A 171 8.82 -17.83 -5.72
CA SER A 171 9.48 -18.51 -6.84
C SER A 171 8.74 -19.79 -7.27
N GLU A 172 8.19 -20.54 -6.32
CA GLU A 172 7.44 -21.77 -6.59
C GLU A 172 6.11 -21.48 -7.30
N TYR A 173 5.47 -20.36 -6.94
CA TYR A 173 4.20 -19.91 -7.54
C TYR A 173 4.39 -19.12 -8.83
N GLY A 174 5.61 -18.66 -9.16
CA GLY A 174 5.88 -17.85 -10.36
C GLY A 174 5.70 -16.34 -10.15
N LEU A 175 5.58 -15.89 -8.90
CA LEU A 175 5.34 -14.48 -8.51
C LEU A 175 6.58 -13.75 -7.99
N ALA A 176 7.78 -14.31 -8.14
CA ALA A 176 9.03 -13.66 -7.70
C ALA A 176 9.48 -12.57 -8.68
N ASP A 177 8.62 -11.57 -8.92
CA ASP A 177 8.94 -10.40 -9.74
C ASP A 177 10.16 -9.65 -9.21
N GLN A 178 10.97 -9.08 -10.12
CA GLN A 178 12.24 -8.41 -9.80
C GLN A 178 12.26 -6.93 -10.20
N GLY A 179 11.14 -6.39 -10.66
CA GLY A 179 10.97 -4.97 -10.92
C GLY A 179 11.12 -4.14 -9.64
N ILE A 180 11.00 -2.83 -9.75
CA ILE A 180 10.83 -1.97 -8.57
C ILE A 180 9.34 -1.99 -8.23
N SER A 181 8.93 -3.03 -7.51
CA SER A 181 7.51 -3.23 -7.22
C SER A 181 7.04 -2.30 -6.12
N THR A 182 5.94 -1.58 -6.36
CA THR A 182 5.34 -0.63 -5.41
C THR A 182 4.12 -1.22 -4.72
N GLN A 183 3.25 -1.89 -5.46
CA GLN A 183 2.03 -2.52 -4.97
C GLN A 183 1.62 -3.67 -5.88
N SER A 184 0.71 -4.53 -5.39
CA SER A 184 0.13 -5.62 -6.16
C SER A 184 -1.35 -5.78 -5.85
N ALA A 185 -2.10 -6.34 -6.80
CA ALA A 185 -3.52 -6.64 -6.63
C ALA A 185 -3.83 -8.04 -7.16
N PHE A 186 -4.62 -8.78 -6.40
CA PHE A 186 -5.18 -10.07 -6.82
C PHE A 186 -6.64 -9.89 -7.24
N PHE A 187 -7.01 -10.42 -8.38
CA PHE A 187 -8.38 -10.36 -8.93
C PHE A 187 -8.51 -11.37 -10.07
N ASP A 188 -9.69 -11.89 -10.25
CA ASP A 188 -10.05 -12.78 -11.35
C ASP A 188 -10.36 -11.90 -12.59
N PHE A 189 -9.38 -11.73 -13.52
CA PHE A 189 -9.56 -10.84 -14.67
C PHE A 189 -10.25 -11.52 -15.85
N ASP A 190 -10.13 -12.83 -15.99
CA ASP A 190 -10.69 -13.59 -17.11
C ASP A 190 -11.96 -14.39 -16.75
N LYS A 191 -12.33 -14.37 -15.45
CA LYS A 191 -13.54 -14.98 -14.88
C LYS A 191 -13.56 -16.50 -14.95
N ASP A 192 -12.42 -17.10 -14.75
CA ASP A 192 -12.28 -18.54 -14.68
C ASP A 192 -12.41 -19.10 -13.25
N GLY A 193 -12.44 -18.21 -12.24
CA GLY A 193 -12.72 -18.52 -10.83
C GLY A 193 -11.50 -18.63 -9.96
N ASP A 194 -10.28 -18.46 -10.50
CA ASP A 194 -9.08 -18.33 -9.69
C ASP A 194 -8.56 -16.87 -9.66
N LEU A 195 -7.58 -16.57 -8.81
CA LEU A 195 -7.06 -15.22 -8.63
C LEU A 195 -5.79 -15.02 -9.45
N ASP A 196 -5.84 -14.04 -10.32
CA ASP A 196 -4.69 -13.51 -11.06
C ASP A 196 -3.96 -12.44 -10.27
N CYS A 197 -2.82 -11.98 -10.76
CA CYS A 197 -2.02 -10.97 -10.07
C CYS A 197 -1.52 -9.88 -11.03
N LEU A 198 -1.80 -8.63 -10.68
CA LEU A 198 -1.15 -7.46 -11.26
C LEU A 198 -0.09 -6.93 -10.29
N VAL A 199 1.16 -6.90 -10.72
CA VAL A 199 2.28 -6.29 -9.99
C VAL A 199 2.57 -4.93 -10.62
N MET A 200 2.46 -3.88 -9.83
CA MET A 200 2.78 -2.51 -10.26
C MET A 200 4.26 -2.25 -10.04
N ASN A 201 4.99 -2.02 -11.13
CA ASN A 201 6.41 -1.71 -11.11
C ASN A 201 6.65 -0.26 -11.50
N GLU A 202 7.60 0.35 -10.82
CA GLU A 202 8.16 1.64 -11.17
C GLU A 202 9.20 1.48 -12.29
N ASN A 203 9.37 2.52 -13.10
CA ASN A 203 10.43 2.62 -14.07
C ASN A 203 11.69 3.22 -13.44
N SER A 204 12.74 2.42 -13.31
CA SER A 204 14.04 2.86 -12.75
C SER A 204 14.78 3.90 -13.60
N TYR A 205 14.25 4.23 -14.76
CA TYR A 205 14.85 5.18 -15.72
C TYR A 205 14.07 6.49 -15.80
N TYR A 206 13.32 6.80 -14.78
CA TYR A 206 12.63 8.08 -14.65
C TYR A 206 13.66 9.24 -14.63
N GLY A 207 13.42 10.28 -15.41
CA GLY A 207 14.26 11.50 -15.43
C GLY A 207 15.61 11.37 -16.16
N ILE A 208 15.89 10.26 -16.81
CA ILE A 208 17.11 10.07 -17.61
C ILE A 208 17.01 10.69 -19.02
N ASP A 209 18.18 10.79 -19.66
CA ASP A 209 18.30 11.17 -21.07
C ASP A 209 17.36 10.35 -21.98
N PRO A 210 16.58 10.99 -22.87
CA PRO A 210 15.71 10.32 -23.84
C PRO A 210 16.39 9.23 -24.66
N LEU A 211 17.68 9.36 -24.99
CA LEU A 211 18.44 8.35 -25.73
C LEU A 211 18.65 7.08 -24.90
N GLN A 212 18.93 7.23 -23.61
CA GLN A 212 19.04 6.08 -22.69
C GLN A 212 17.69 5.40 -22.53
N PHE A 213 16.61 6.18 -22.37
CA PHE A 213 15.25 5.64 -22.32
C PHE A 213 14.91 4.85 -23.59
N TYR A 214 15.31 5.37 -24.78
CA TYR A 214 15.11 4.68 -26.05
C TYR A 214 15.83 3.32 -26.12
N SER A 215 16.97 3.19 -25.44
CA SER A 215 17.71 1.92 -25.40
C SER A 215 16.94 0.83 -24.63
N ILE A 216 16.14 1.21 -23.62
CA ILE A 216 15.34 0.28 -22.82
C ILE A 216 14.21 -0.30 -23.65
N LEU A 217 13.56 0.53 -24.47
CA LEU A 217 12.47 0.08 -25.35
C LEU A 217 12.90 -1.00 -26.34
N LYS A 218 14.21 -1.12 -26.59
CA LYS A 218 14.79 -2.13 -27.48
C LYS A 218 15.33 -3.37 -26.78
N ASP A 219 15.46 -3.31 -25.45
CA ASP A 219 15.97 -4.40 -24.61
C ASP A 219 14.81 -5.00 -23.83
N LYS A 220 14.35 -6.18 -24.27
CA LYS A 220 13.18 -6.84 -23.71
C LYS A 220 13.32 -7.16 -22.21
N GLU A 221 14.50 -7.52 -21.74
CA GLU A 221 14.73 -7.84 -20.33
C GLU A 221 14.70 -6.57 -19.47
N LYS A 222 15.32 -5.48 -19.94
CA LYS A 222 15.19 -4.20 -19.26
C LYS A 222 13.74 -3.69 -19.25
N LEU A 223 13.03 -3.88 -20.37
CA LEU A 223 11.64 -3.46 -20.48
C LEU A 223 10.76 -4.20 -19.48
N LYS A 224 10.94 -5.51 -19.28
CA LYS A 224 10.22 -6.30 -18.28
C LYS A 224 10.42 -5.76 -16.88
N LEU A 225 11.66 -5.46 -16.47
CA LEU A 225 11.98 -4.92 -15.14
C LEU A 225 11.39 -3.52 -14.87
N ASN A 226 10.97 -2.82 -15.92
CA ASN A 226 10.46 -1.46 -15.88
C ASN A 226 8.99 -1.35 -16.33
N SER A 227 8.30 -2.47 -16.41
CA SER A 227 6.87 -2.57 -16.75
C SER A 227 6.10 -3.16 -15.59
N SER A 228 4.86 -2.72 -15.39
CA SER A 228 3.94 -3.47 -14.54
C SER A 228 3.68 -4.84 -15.16
N GLN A 229 3.55 -5.87 -14.33
CA GLN A 229 3.46 -7.25 -14.77
C GLN A 229 2.07 -7.82 -14.48
N LEU A 230 1.49 -8.49 -15.46
CA LEU A 230 0.24 -9.24 -15.31
C LEU A 230 0.56 -10.75 -15.35
N TYR A 231 0.05 -11.45 -14.37
CA TYR A 231 0.20 -12.89 -14.20
C TYR A 231 -1.18 -13.53 -14.19
N GLU A 232 -1.37 -14.53 -15.09
CA GLU A 232 -2.55 -15.39 -15.15
C GLU A 232 -2.27 -16.63 -14.29
N GLN A 233 -3.19 -16.99 -13.39
CA GLN A 233 -3.07 -18.24 -12.66
C GLN A 233 -3.55 -19.40 -13.53
N VAL A 234 -2.74 -20.43 -13.65
CA VAL A 234 -3.08 -21.65 -14.40
C VAL A 234 -2.64 -22.87 -13.59
N ASN A 235 -3.58 -23.69 -13.17
CA ASN A 235 -3.30 -24.88 -12.36
C ASN A 235 -2.48 -24.59 -11.09
N GLY A 236 -2.80 -23.50 -10.40
CA GLY A 236 -2.14 -23.09 -9.15
C GLY A 236 -0.74 -22.47 -9.34
N LYS A 237 -0.38 -22.06 -10.55
CA LYS A 237 0.87 -21.37 -10.86
C LYS A 237 0.59 -20.09 -11.65
N PHE A 238 1.32 -19.04 -11.35
CA PHE A 238 1.18 -17.74 -12.02
C PHE A 238 2.13 -17.66 -13.22
N ILE A 239 1.55 -17.48 -14.39
CA ILE A 239 2.25 -17.37 -15.67
C ILE A 239 2.24 -15.90 -16.11
N ASN A 240 3.41 -15.36 -16.37
CA ASN A 240 3.53 -13.97 -16.83
C ASN A 240 2.97 -13.82 -18.24
N ILE A 241 1.89 -13.05 -18.38
CA ILE A 241 1.21 -12.76 -19.65
C ILE A 241 1.34 -11.29 -20.07
N THR A 242 2.21 -10.52 -19.44
CA THR A 242 2.37 -9.07 -19.65
C THR A 242 2.54 -8.69 -21.12
N GLU A 243 3.35 -9.45 -21.87
CA GLU A 243 3.55 -9.21 -23.30
C GLU A 243 2.27 -9.51 -24.11
N LYS A 244 1.64 -10.65 -23.83
CA LYS A 244 0.39 -11.08 -24.49
C LYS A 244 -0.76 -10.11 -24.24
N SER A 245 -0.81 -9.51 -23.06
CA SER A 245 -1.83 -8.53 -22.66
C SER A 245 -1.58 -7.11 -23.22
N GLY A 246 -0.43 -6.84 -23.83
CA GLY A 246 -0.06 -5.51 -24.32
C GLY A 246 0.43 -4.55 -23.23
N LEU A 247 0.69 -5.03 -22.02
CA LEU A 247 1.18 -4.23 -20.90
C LEU A 247 2.70 -4.10 -20.85
N LEU A 248 3.44 -4.78 -21.74
CA LEU A 248 4.90 -4.71 -21.78
C LEU A 248 5.38 -3.35 -22.31
N LYS A 249 5.39 -2.35 -21.45
CA LYS A 249 5.84 -0.99 -21.70
C LYS A 249 6.27 -0.34 -20.39
N PRO A 250 7.22 0.63 -20.41
CA PRO A 250 7.63 1.31 -19.19
C PRO A 250 6.41 1.87 -18.46
N SER A 251 6.33 1.62 -17.18
CA SER A 251 5.24 2.07 -16.31
C SER A 251 5.79 2.99 -15.22
N PHE A 252 4.90 3.82 -14.68
CA PHE A 252 5.17 4.69 -13.54
C PHE A 252 4.18 4.32 -12.44
N GLY A 253 4.24 3.05 -12.01
CA GLY A 253 3.42 2.53 -10.94
C GLY A 253 3.79 3.16 -9.60
N LEU A 254 2.87 3.99 -9.05
CA LEU A 254 3.01 4.70 -7.78
C LEU A 254 2.08 4.10 -6.74
#